data_bf5c70c421b109afcf750c0ea46903ca
#
_entry.id   bf5c70c421b109afcf750c0ea46903ca
#
_cell.length_a   1.000
_cell.length_b   1.000
_cell.length_c   1.000
_cell.angle_alpha   90.00
_cell.angle_beta   90.00
_cell.angle_gamma   90.00
#
_symmetry.space_group_name_H-M   'P 1'
#
loop_
_entity.id
_entity.type
_entity.pdbx_description
1 polymer ?
#
loop_
_entity_poly.entity_id
_entity_poly.type
_entity_poly.pdbx_seq_one_letter_code
_entity_poly.pdbx_strand_id
1 'polypeptide(L)'
;GSEMCIRDRDNTVKYLYGLSDGTFVETVLMEYNHGLSICVSTQVGCRMGCKFCASTIAGFERNLEPSEILLQIYETQRDCGKRISGIVLMGIGEPLDNYKNVIKFLELVSAPEGFGLSLRHVTLSTCGIVPKIRELADLKLGLTLSVSLHCPDNDGRSEIMPVNKAYNLTELIEAAKEYVRKTGRRVTYEYAVIDNVNSLKKDAEKLAHLINGTNCHVNLIPVNSVKERDYRSSRESALKFQKYLTDLGINATVRRTLGSDIDAACGQLRREAAGTE
;
A
#
# COMPACT_ATOMS: atom_id res chain seq x y z
N GLY A 1 -2.44 4.47 23.42
CA GLY A 1 -3.15 5.66 22.91
C GLY A 1 -2.37 6.38 21.85
N SER A 2 -2.99 7.32 21.13
CA SER A 2 -2.27 8.18 20.20
C SER A 2 -1.37 9.13 20.98
N GLU A 3 -0.08 9.14 20.70
CA GLU A 3 0.86 10.06 21.36
C GLU A 3 0.96 11.40 20.60
N MET A 4 0.65 11.38 19.29
CA MET A 4 0.66 12.59 18.46
C MET A 4 -0.28 12.41 17.26
N CYS A 5 -1.02 13.47 16.92
CA CYS A 5 -1.69 13.57 15.62
C CYS A 5 -1.31 14.87 14.92
N ILE A 6 -1.09 14.81 13.61
CA ILE A 6 -0.76 15.96 12.77
C ILE A 6 -1.79 16.00 11.64
N ARG A 7 -2.40 17.17 11.40
CA ARG A 7 -3.39 17.39 10.35
C ARG A 7 -2.83 18.22 9.20
N ASP A 8 -3.03 17.75 7.98
CA ASP A 8 -2.71 18.45 6.75
C ASP A 8 -3.86 19.41 6.31
N ARG A 9 -3.58 20.28 5.35
CA ARG A 9 -4.53 21.21 4.71
C ARG A 9 -5.66 20.50 3.95
N ASP A 10 -5.45 19.26 3.54
CA ASP A 10 -6.43 18.43 2.82
C ASP A 10 -7.29 17.55 3.75
N ASN A 11 -7.29 17.82 5.07
CA ASN A 11 -7.94 17.06 6.14
C ASN A 11 -7.35 15.66 6.38
N THR A 12 -6.22 15.32 5.78
CA THR A 12 -5.49 14.10 6.13
C THR A 12 -4.91 14.24 7.53
N VAL A 13 -5.07 13.21 8.35
CA VAL A 13 -4.53 13.18 9.71
C VAL A 13 -3.57 12.01 9.86
N LYS A 14 -2.33 12.29 10.25
CA LYS A 14 -1.35 11.28 10.61
C LYS A 14 -1.35 11.09 12.12
N TYR A 15 -1.50 9.86 12.56
CA TYR A 15 -1.42 9.42 13.95
C TYR A 15 -0.14 8.66 14.18
N LEU A 16 0.50 8.91 15.30
CA LEU A 16 1.60 8.12 15.85
C LEU A 16 1.08 7.36 17.05
N TYR A 17 1.16 6.04 17.02
CA TYR A 17 0.71 5.17 18.10
C TYR A 17 1.91 4.52 18.79
N GLY A 18 2.04 4.75 20.10
CA GLY A 18 2.94 4.03 20.98
C GLY A 18 2.38 2.64 21.31
N LEU A 19 3.18 1.62 21.17
CA LEU A 19 2.85 0.24 21.50
C LEU A 19 3.37 -0.13 22.89
N SER A 20 2.89 -1.24 23.46
CA SER A 20 3.19 -1.63 24.85
C SER A 20 4.66 -1.93 25.11
N ASP A 21 5.42 -2.23 24.08
CA ASP A 21 6.86 -2.49 24.15
C ASP A 21 7.74 -1.25 23.91
N GLY A 22 7.11 -0.07 23.80
CA GLY A 22 7.79 1.20 23.55
C GLY A 22 8.10 1.48 22.08
N THR A 23 7.69 0.62 21.16
CA THR A 23 7.81 0.88 19.72
C THR A 23 6.65 1.74 19.20
N PHE A 24 6.80 2.28 17.99
CA PHE A 24 5.82 3.19 17.40
C PHE A 24 5.43 2.75 16.00
N VAL A 25 4.18 3.05 15.62
CA VAL A 25 3.69 2.91 14.25
C VAL A 25 2.87 4.12 13.83
N GLU A 26 2.92 4.46 12.57
CA GLU A 26 2.13 5.55 11.99
C GLU A 26 0.91 4.99 11.26
N THR A 27 -0.17 5.75 11.34
CA THR A 27 -1.48 5.47 10.71
C THR A 27 -2.00 6.76 10.09
N VAL A 28 -2.68 6.67 8.96
CA VAL A 28 -3.18 7.85 8.24
C VAL A 28 -4.67 7.75 8.02
N LEU A 29 -5.42 8.76 8.48
CA LEU A 29 -6.83 8.93 8.19
C LEU A 29 -6.98 9.88 7.00
N MET A 30 -7.73 9.46 6.00
CA MET A 30 -7.99 10.20 4.76
C MET A 30 -9.49 10.41 4.59
N GLU A 31 -9.89 11.63 4.22
CA GLU A 31 -11.28 11.96 3.92
C GLU A 31 -11.51 11.97 2.41
N TYR A 32 -12.49 11.18 1.97
CA TYR A 32 -12.95 11.12 0.59
C TYR A 32 -14.44 11.47 0.51
N ASN A 33 -14.93 11.82 -0.68
CA ASN A 33 -16.37 12.11 -0.89
C ASN A 33 -17.29 10.94 -0.51
N HIS A 34 -16.77 9.71 -0.50
CA HIS A 34 -17.50 8.49 -0.17
C HIS A 34 -17.29 8.01 1.28
N GLY A 35 -16.58 8.79 2.11
CA GLY A 35 -16.35 8.48 3.52
C GLY A 35 -14.90 8.48 3.95
N LEU A 36 -14.66 8.08 5.20
CA LEU A 36 -13.32 8.03 5.77
C LEU A 36 -12.63 6.71 5.47
N SER A 37 -11.39 6.78 5.01
CA SER A 37 -10.50 5.64 4.83
C SER A 37 -9.28 5.75 5.73
N ILE A 38 -8.87 4.63 6.32
CA ILE A 38 -7.69 4.56 7.17
C ILE A 38 -6.60 3.71 6.52
N CYS A 39 -5.38 4.22 6.52
CA CYS A 39 -4.17 3.50 6.14
C CYS A 39 -3.49 2.96 7.38
N VAL A 40 -3.48 1.65 7.57
CA VAL A 40 -2.94 0.99 8.77
C VAL A 40 -1.60 0.32 8.51
N SER A 41 -0.75 0.34 9.53
CA SER A 41 0.51 -0.39 9.57
C SER A 41 0.31 -1.84 10.00
N THR A 42 1.15 -2.74 9.53
CA THR A 42 1.09 -4.18 9.82
C THR A 42 2.36 -4.72 10.49
N GLN A 43 3.42 -3.92 10.52
CA GLN A 43 4.71 -4.26 11.13
C GLN A 43 5.32 -3.03 11.78
N VAL A 44 6.25 -3.22 12.70
CA VAL A 44 7.18 -2.21 13.18
C VAL A 44 8.40 -2.24 12.26
N GLY A 45 8.47 -1.28 11.33
CA GLY A 45 9.45 -1.28 10.24
C GLY A 45 9.13 -2.28 9.11
N CYS A 46 10.02 -2.43 8.13
CA CYS A 46 9.81 -3.30 6.98
C CYS A 46 11.14 -3.86 6.45
N ARG A 47 11.20 -5.17 6.20
CA ARG A 47 12.41 -5.84 5.68
C ARG A 47 12.48 -5.94 4.16
N MET A 48 11.48 -5.47 3.43
CA MET A 48 11.40 -5.66 1.97
C MET A 48 12.44 -4.87 1.18
N GLY A 49 12.99 -3.79 1.75
CA GLY A 49 14.11 -3.05 1.19
C GLY A 49 13.79 -2.22 -0.05
N CYS A 50 12.51 -1.87 -0.29
CA CYS A 50 12.11 -1.03 -1.42
C CYS A 50 12.84 0.33 -1.35
N LYS A 51 13.58 0.69 -2.41
CA LYS A 51 14.50 1.83 -2.39
C LYS A 51 13.81 3.20 -2.33
N PHE A 52 12.53 3.27 -2.66
CA PHE A 52 11.74 4.51 -2.64
C PHE A 52 10.91 4.68 -1.36
N CYS A 53 10.95 3.73 -0.41
CA CYS A 53 10.07 3.70 0.75
C CYS A 53 10.83 4.02 2.05
N ALA A 54 10.32 4.99 2.82
CA ALA A 54 10.89 5.37 4.12
C ALA A 54 10.74 4.26 5.18
N SER A 55 9.68 3.45 5.12
CA SER A 55 9.42 2.38 6.09
C SER A 55 10.53 1.31 6.15
N THR A 56 11.43 1.28 5.14
CA THR A 56 12.56 0.34 5.11
C THR A 56 13.84 0.89 5.71
N ILE A 57 13.91 2.20 6.01
CA ILE A 57 15.15 2.89 6.46
C ILE A 57 15.57 2.40 7.85
N ALA A 58 14.62 2.37 8.78
CA ALA A 58 14.87 1.93 10.14
C ALA A 58 14.90 0.40 10.30
N GLY A 59 14.76 -0.34 9.20
CA GLY A 59 14.71 -1.81 9.19
C GLY A 59 13.41 -2.38 9.77
N PHE A 60 13.39 -3.70 9.93
CA PHE A 60 12.27 -4.46 10.50
C PHE A 60 12.58 -4.83 11.95
N GLU A 61 11.60 -4.70 12.82
CA GLU A 61 11.70 -5.11 14.21
C GLU A 61 10.81 -6.30 14.50
N ARG A 62 9.49 -6.15 14.33
CA ARG A 62 8.52 -7.22 14.54
C ARG A 62 7.23 -7.07 13.75
N ASN A 63 6.49 -8.13 13.70
CA ASN A 63 5.12 -8.13 13.23
C ASN A 63 4.19 -7.47 14.27
N LEU A 64 3.14 -6.79 13.82
CA LEU A 64 2.05 -6.38 14.68
C LEU A 64 1.09 -7.55 14.95
N GLU A 65 0.61 -7.63 16.17
CA GLU A 65 -0.47 -8.52 16.53
C GLU A 65 -1.81 -8.04 15.94
N PRO A 66 -2.79 -8.94 15.72
CA PRO A 66 -4.10 -8.56 15.19
C PRO A 66 -4.78 -7.44 15.99
N SER A 67 -4.62 -7.44 17.31
CA SER A 67 -5.12 -6.40 18.22
C SER A 67 -4.46 -5.05 17.98
N GLU A 68 -3.16 -5.01 17.73
CA GLU A 68 -2.43 -3.77 17.44
C GLU A 68 -2.83 -3.16 16.09
N ILE A 69 -3.15 -4.00 15.09
CA ILE A 69 -3.68 -3.52 13.80
C ILE A 69 -5.10 -2.97 13.99
N LEU A 70 -5.95 -3.64 14.76
CA LEU A 70 -7.31 -3.20 15.08
C LEU A 70 -7.34 -1.91 15.89
N LEU A 71 -6.47 -1.78 16.89
CA LEU A 71 -6.41 -0.60 17.76
C LEU A 71 -6.16 0.68 16.96
N GLN A 72 -5.35 0.65 15.88
CA GLN A 72 -5.17 1.80 15.01
C GLN A 72 -6.52 2.33 14.49
N ILE A 73 -7.45 1.43 14.17
CA ILE A 73 -8.77 1.79 13.63
C ILE A 73 -9.68 2.31 14.74
N TYR A 74 -9.76 1.60 15.87
CA TYR A 74 -10.64 1.99 16.98
C TYR A 74 -10.22 3.32 17.60
N GLU A 75 -8.93 3.53 17.84
CA GLU A 75 -8.40 4.77 18.42
C GLU A 75 -8.58 5.95 17.45
N THR A 76 -8.30 5.76 16.15
CA THR A 76 -8.55 6.80 15.14
C THR A 76 -10.04 7.14 15.06
N GLN A 77 -10.93 6.12 15.07
CA GLN A 77 -12.38 6.36 15.04
C GLN A 77 -12.88 7.07 16.30
N ARG A 78 -12.34 6.72 17.47
CA ARG A 78 -12.65 7.39 18.73
C ARG A 78 -12.26 8.86 18.72
N ASP A 79 -11.06 9.18 18.21
CA ASP A 79 -10.54 10.54 18.13
C ASP A 79 -11.32 11.41 17.13
N CYS A 80 -11.56 10.90 15.91
CA CYS A 80 -12.26 11.67 14.89
C CYS A 80 -13.80 11.73 15.09
N GLY A 81 -14.37 10.88 15.93
CA GLY A 81 -15.81 10.80 16.20
C GLY A 81 -16.68 10.37 15.02
N LYS A 82 -16.07 9.91 13.91
CA LYS A 82 -16.77 9.51 12.69
C LYS A 82 -16.46 8.06 12.34
N ARG A 83 -17.44 7.35 11.75
CA ARG A 83 -17.25 5.96 11.33
C ARG A 83 -16.24 5.85 10.16
N ILE A 84 -15.26 4.99 10.31
CA ILE A 84 -14.34 4.61 9.25
C ILE A 84 -15.05 3.62 8.33
N SER A 85 -15.06 3.90 7.03
CA SER A 85 -15.77 3.15 6.01
C SER A 85 -14.86 2.37 5.05
N GLY A 86 -13.55 2.61 5.08
CA GLY A 86 -12.56 1.92 4.25
C GLY A 86 -11.24 1.71 4.97
N ILE A 87 -10.58 0.60 4.68
CA ILE A 87 -9.26 0.27 5.26
C ILE A 87 -8.30 -0.07 4.13
N VAL A 88 -7.10 0.50 4.17
CA VAL A 88 -6.01 0.11 3.28
C VAL A 88 -4.80 -0.33 4.10
N LEU A 89 -4.31 -1.55 3.87
CA LEU A 89 -3.09 -2.06 4.48
C LEU A 89 -1.91 -1.63 3.60
N MET A 90 -1.57 -0.34 3.69
CA MET A 90 -0.53 0.33 2.92
C MET A 90 0.39 1.20 3.80
N GLY A 91 0.29 1.04 5.12
CA GLY A 91 1.15 1.69 6.10
C GLY A 91 2.52 1.02 6.20
N ILE A 92 3.12 1.07 7.37
CA ILE A 92 4.43 0.45 7.64
C ILE A 92 4.31 -1.07 7.60
N GLY A 93 5.19 -1.73 6.82
CA GLY A 93 5.28 -3.18 6.74
C GLY A 93 4.74 -3.79 5.45
N GLU A 94 4.99 -5.09 5.29
CA GLU A 94 4.45 -5.93 4.24
C GLU A 94 3.37 -6.85 4.83
N PRO A 95 2.09 -6.67 4.48
CA PRO A 95 1.00 -7.46 5.08
C PRO A 95 1.16 -8.96 4.90
N LEU A 96 1.67 -9.40 3.76
CA LEU A 96 1.85 -10.84 3.48
C LEU A 96 3.09 -11.44 4.15
N ASP A 97 4.02 -10.63 4.67
CA ASP A 97 5.10 -11.08 5.56
C ASP A 97 4.58 -11.30 7.00
N ASN A 98 3.51 -10.58 7.37
CA ASN A 98 2.76 -10.77 8.62
C ASN A 98 1.45 -11.58 8.39
N TYR A 99 1.48 -12.57 7.52
CA TYR A 99 0.29 -13.22 6.97
C TYR A 99 -0.72 -13.70 8.02
N LYS A 100 -0.27 -14.46 9.02
CA LYS A 100 -1.16 -15.07 10.03
C LYS A 100 -1.94 -14.00 10.81
N ASN A 101 -1.26 -12.98 11.29
CA ASN A 101 -1.87 -11.91 12.06
C ASN A 101 -2.79 -11.03 11.19
N VAL A 102 -2.41 -10.79 9.93
CA VAL A 102 -3.24 -10.04 8.98
C VAL A 102 -4.52 -10.81 8.64
N ILE A 103 -4.46 -12.12 8.41
CA ILE A 103 -5.67 -12.92 8.20
C ILE A 103 -6.57 -12.88 9.44
N LYS A 104 -6.00 -13.02 10.64
CA LYS A 104 -6.77 -12.92 11.88
C LYS A 104 -7.38 -11.53 12.08
N PHE A 105 -6.65 -10.47 11.75
CA PHE A 105 -7.18 -9.11 11.74
C PHE A 105 -8.38 -8.98 10.76
N LEU A 106 -8.30 -9.53 9.55
CA LEU A 106 -9.38 -9.49 8.57
C LEU A 106 -10.64 -10.21 9.06
N GLU A 107 -10.50 -11.34 9.75
CA GLU A 107 -11.61 -12.03 10.41
C GLU A 107 -12.28 -11.12 11.47
N LEU A 108 -11.47 -10.54 12.36
CA LEU A 108 -11.96 -9.73 13.48
C LEU A 108 -12.61 -8.43 13.01
N VAL A 109 -12.01 -7.72 12.05
CA VAL A 109 -12.56 -6.44 11.55
C VAL A 109 -13.86 -6.62 10.78
N SER A 110 -14.08 -7.81 10.19
CA SER A 110 -15.32 -8.12 9.48
C SER A 110 -16.38 -8.82 10.33
N ALA A 111 -16.03 -9.28 11.53
CA ALA A 111 -16.96 -9.94 12.43
C ALA A 111 -18.14 -9.02 12.80
N PRO A 112 -19.40 -9.49 12.71
CA PRO A 112 -20.57 -8.67 13.06
C PRO A 112 -20.55 -8.15 14.49
N GLU A 113 -19.97 -8.93 15.42
CA GLU A 113 -19.83 -8.60 16.85
C GLU A 113 -18.69 -7.62 17.10
N GLY A 114 -17.83 -7.38 16.11
CA GLY A 114 -16.68 -6.48 16.18
C GLY A 114 -16.92 -5.16 15.45
N PHE A 115 -15.97 -4.78 14.56
CA PHE A 115 -16.07 -3.56 13.77
C PHE A 115 -17.15 -3.65 12.68
N GLY A 116 -17.43 -4.86 12.18
CA GLY A 116 -18.49 -5.14 11.21
C GLY A 116 -18.26 -4.51 9.84
N LEU A 117 -17.00 -4.37 9.40
CA LEU A 117 -16.68 -3.82 8.08
C LEU A 117 -16.63 -4.93 7.04
N SER A 118 -17.43 -4.80 5.97
CA SER A 118 -17.33 -5.72 4.83
C SER A 118 -15.92 -5.67 4.22
N LEU A 119 -15.31 -6.84 3.98
CA LEU A 119 -13.99 -6.94 3.36
C LEU A 119 -13.91 -6.35 1.94
N ARG A 120 -15.04 -6.05 1.30
CA ARG A 120 -15.08 -5.28 0.04
C ARG A 120 -14.56 -3.85 0.18
N HIS A 121 -14.55 -3.33 1.40
CA HIS A 121 -13.99 -2.01 1.76
C HIS A 121 -12.56 -2.09 2.30
N VAL A 122 -11.95 -3.27 2.19
CA VAL A 122 -10.55 -3.49 2.59
C VAL A 122 -9.69 -3.69 1.35
N THR A 123 -8.59 -2.93 1.27
CA THR A 123 -7.53 -3.14 0.26
C THR A 123 -6.29 -3.65 0.98
N LEU A 124 -5.81 -4.81 0.55
CA LEU A 124 -4.53 -5.37 0.99
C LEU A 124 -3.49 -5.11 -0.11
N SER A 125 -2.46 -4.35 0.22
CA SER A 125 -1.33 -4.12 -0.68
C SER A 125 -0.17 -5.03 -0.35
N THR A 126 0.52 -5.51 -1.38
CA THR A 126 1.71 -6.37 -1.21
C THR A 126 2.79 -6.03 -2.23
N CYS A 127 4.04 -6.13 -1.81
CA CYS A 127 5.19 -6.07 -2.70
C CYS A 127 5.33 -7.31 -3.61
N GLY A 128 4.55 -8.37 -3.37
CA GLY A 128 4.49 -9.53 -4.24
C GLY A 128 5.12 -10.81 -3.66
N ILE A 129 4.79 -11.19 -2.43
CA ILE A 129 5.15 -12.49 -1.85
C ILE A 129 4.25 -13.55 -2.49
N VAL A 130 4.69 -14.10 -3.63
CA VAL A 130 3.91 -14.96 -4.52
C VAL A 130 3.21 -16.14 -3.82
N PRO A 131 3.87 -16.94 -2.96
CA PRO A 131 3.19 -18.03 -2.27
C PRO A 131 2.00 -17.54 -1.43
N LYS A 132 2.15 -16.39 -0.76
CA LYS A 132 1.10 -15.82 0.09
C LYS A 132 -0.05 -15.18 -0.70
N ILE A 133 0.21 -14.68 -1.91
CA ILE A 133 -0.86 -14.25 -2.83
C ILE A 133 -1.73 -15.46 -3.21
N ARG A 134 -1.13 -16.62 -3.49
CA ARG A 134 -1.86 -17.84 -3.82
C ARG A 134 -2.67 -18.37 -2.63
N GLU A 135 -2.07 -18.42 -1.44
CA GLU A 135 -2.79 -18.77 -0.19
C GLU A 135 -3.98 -17.82 0.05
N LEU A 136 -3.78 -16.50 -0.15
CA LEU A 136 -4.86 -15.51 -0.02
C LEU A 136 -5.98 -15.72 -1.04
N ALA A 137 -5.64 -16.11 -2.27
CA ALA A 137 -6.61 -16.40 -3.32
C ALA A 137 -7.54 -17.59 -2.95
N ASP A 138 -7.00 -18.59 -2.26
CA ASP A 138 -7.75 -19.76 -1.81
C ASP A 138 -8.80 -19.42 -0.74
N LEU A 139 -8.56 -18.39 0.05
CA LEU A 139 -9.50 -17.93 1.09
C LEU A 139 -10.73 -17.21 0.52
N LYS A 140 -10.71 -16.72 -0.72
CA LYS A 140 -11.82 -16.02 -1.42
C LYS A 140 -12.50 -14.91 -0.60
N LEU A 141 -11.71 -14.14 0.14
CA LEU A 141 -12.19 -13.15 1.15
C LEU A 141 -12.94 -11.94 0.57
N GLY A 142 -12.99 -11.75 -0.72
CA GLY A 142 -13.70 -10.63 -1.35
C GLY A 142 -13.05 -9.25 -1.20
N LEU A 143 -11.87 -9.15 -0.58
CA LEU A 143 -11.10 -7.90 -0.48
C LEU A 143 -10.50 -7.49 -1.84
N THR A 144 -10.00 -6.27 -1.93
CA THR A 144 -9.24 -5.79 -3.10
C THR A 144 -7.76 -6.11 -2.88
N LEU A 145 -7.16 -6.88 -3.79
CA LEU A 145 -5.72 -7.09 -3.81
C LEU A 145 -5.05 -5.98 -4.62
N SER A 146 -4.08 -5.32 -4.02
CA SER A 146 -3.23 -4.31 -4.65
C SER A 146 -1.80 -4.83 -4.70
N VAL A 147 -1.21 -4.87 -5.90
CA VAL A 147 0.14 -5.41 -6.12
C VAL A 147 1.08 -4.26 -6.47
N SER A 148 2.08 -4.04 -5.64
CA SER A 148 3.16 -3.10 -5.89
C SER A 148 4.05 -3.61 -7.01
N LEU A 149 3.77 -3.15 -8.25
CA LEU A 149 4.50 -3.55 -9.44
C LEU A 149 5.73 -2.66 -9.69
N HIS A 150 5.49 -1.36 -9.79
CA HIS A 150 6.44 -0.24 -9.86
C HIS A 150 7.47 -0.27 -11.01
N CYS A 151 7.69 -1.40 -11.68
CA CYS A 151 8.54 -1.49 -12.86
C CYS A 151 8.06 -2.61 -13.79
N PRO A 152 8.09 -2.41 -15.13
CA PRO A 152 7.51 -3.37 -16.07
C PRO A 152 8.53 -4.44 -16.57
N ASP A 153 9.77 -4.45 -16.06
CA ASP A 153 10.76 -5.47 -16.34
C ASP A 153 11.51 -5.92 -15.09
N ASN A 154 12.11 -7.12 -15.15
CA ASN A 154 12.74 -7.75 -14.00
C ASN A 154 13.99 -7.02 -13.51
N ASP A 155 14.79 -6.46 -14.40
CA ASP A 155 16.04 -5.80 -14.03
C ASP A 155 15.75 -4.52 -13.26
N GLY A 156 14.92 -3.63 -13.83
CA GLY A 156 14.49 -2.41 -13.17
C GLY A 156 13.72 -2.67 -11.87
N ARG A 157 12.84 -3.69 -11.85
CA ARG A 157 12.12 -4.04 -10.63
C ARG A 157 13.05 -4.57 -9.54
N SER A 158 14.02 -5.42 -9.89
CA SER A 158 15.00 -5.95 -8.93
C SER A 158 15.89 -4.86 -8.34
N GLU A 159 16.11 -3.79 -9.10
CA GLU A 159 16.88 -2.64 -8.63
C GLU A 159 16.13 -1.86 -7.55
N ILE A 160 14.83 -1.57 -7.75
CA ILE A 160 14.04 -0.74 -6.82
C ILE A 160 13.28 -1.56 -5.77
N MET A 161 12.99 -2.84 -6.03
CA MET A 161 12.26 -3.76 -5.16
C MET A 161 12.98 -5.11 -5.07
N PRO A 162 13.82 -5.33 -4.05
CA PRO A 162 14.61 -6.56 -3.91
C PRO A 162 13.81 -7.86 -3.87
N VAL A 163 12.53 -7.82 -3.48
CA VAL A 163 11.63 -8.98 -3.48
C VAL A 163 11.52 -9.64 -4.86
N ASN A 164 11.77 -8.90 -5.95
CA ASN A 164 11.75 -9.43 -7.31
C ASN A 164 12.83 -10.50 -7.56
N LYS A 165 13.90 -10.49 -6.77
CA LYS A 165 14.95 -11.53 -6.84
C LYS A 165 14.46 -12.88 -6.32
N ALA A 166 13.50 -12.87 -5.39
CA ALA A 166 12.86 -14.08 -4.89
C ALA A 166 11.65 -14.50 -5.73
N TYR A 167 10.90 -13.53 -6.24
CA TYR A 167 9.66 -13.74 -7.01
C TYR A 167 9.67 -12.79 -8.20
N ASN A 168 9.99 -13.30 -9.38
CA ASN A 168 10.09 -12.50 -10.62
C ASN A 168 8.71 -12.05 -11.12
N LEU A 169 8.71 -11.13 -12.09
CA LEU A 169 7.46 -10.60 -12.66
C LEU A 169 6.54 -11.65 -13.26
N THR A 170 7.10 -12.68 -13.91
CA THR A 170 6.29 -13.76 -14.51
C THR A 170 5.50 -14.49 -13.41
N GLU A 171 6.15 -14.90 -12.34
CA GLU A 171 5.51 -15.58 -11.21
C GLU A 171 4.48 -14.68 -10.50
N LEU A 172 4.81 -13.39 -10.36
CA LEU A 172 3.92 -12.41 -9.72
C LEU A 172 2.65 -12.19 -10.54
N ILE A 173 2.77 -12.00 -11.85
CA ILE A 173 1.62 -11.79 -12.74
C ILE A 173 0.76 -13.04 -12.81
N GLU A 174 1.34 -14.23 -12.88
CA GLU A 174 0.58 -15.48 -12.84
C GLU A 174 -0.18 -15.66 -11.51
N ALA A 175 0.43 -15.32 -10.38
CA ALA A 175 -0.27 -15.34 -9.09
C ALA A 175 -1.42 -14.32 -9.03
N ALA A 176 -1.24 -13.13 -9.61
CA ALA A 176 -2.29 -12.13 -9.71
C ALA A 176 -3.45 -12.58 -10.61
N LYS A 177 -3.16 -13.22 -11.76
CA LYS A 177 -4.17 -13.83 -12.63
C LYS A 177 -4.92 -14.97 -11.92
N GLU A 178 -4.20 -15.79 -11.17
CA GLU A 178 -4.80 -16.85 -10.35
C GLU A 178 -5.73 -16.27 -9.28
N TYR A 179 -5.32 -15.19 -8.60
CA TYR A 179 -6.17 -14.48 -7.64
C TYR A 179 -7.47 -14.00 -8.30
N VAL A 180 -7.39 -13.35 -9.47
CA VAL A 180 -8.56 -12.89 -10.24
C VAL A 180 -9.48 -14.07 -10.57
N ARG A 181 -8.92 -15.18 -11.07
CA ARG A 181 -9.69 -16.38 -11.47
C ARG A 181 -10.41 -17.03 -10.28
N LYS A 182 -9.73 -17.14 -9.13
CA LYS A 182 -10.30 -17.80 -7.93
C LYS A 182 -11.34 -16.94 -7.21
N THR A 183 -11.12 -15.63 -7.17
CA THR A 183 -11.94 -14.71 -6.37
C THR A 183 -13.01 -13.96 -7.16
N GLY A 184 -12.86 -13.88 -8.49
CA GLY A 184 -13.67 -13.01 -9.35
C GLY A 184 -13.38 -11.51 -9.14
N ARG A 185 -12.42 -11.16 -8.29
CA ARG A 185 -12.10 -9.77 -7.93
C ARG A 185 -11.01 -9.23 -8.84
N ARG A 186 -11.16 -7.95 -9.22
CA ARG A 186 -10.14 -7.20 -9.96
C ARG A 186 -8.91 -6.98 -9.07
N VAL A 187 -7.71 -7.11 -9.64
CA VAL A 187 -6.45 -6.71 -9.00
C VAL A 187 -6.13 -5.26 -9.37
N THR A 188 -5.56 -4.50 -8.45
CA THR A 188 -4.97 -3.19 -8.71
C THR A 188 -3.45 -3.32 -8.77
N TYR A 189 -2.82 -2.82 -9.82
CA TYR A 189 -1.36 -2.67 -9.87
C TYR A 189 -0.98 -1.26 -9.45
N GLU A 190 -0.26 -1.15 -8.35
CA GLU A 190 0.34 0.11 -7.91
C GLU A 190 1.63 0.36 -8.71
N TYR A 191 1.73 1.52 -9.31
CA TYR A 191 2.87 1.90 -10.13
C TYR A 191 3.37 3.28 -9.74
N ALA A 192 4.45 3.31 -8.95
CA ALA A 192 5.16 4.54 -8.62
C ALA A 192 5.83 5.07 -9.88
N VAL A 193 5.38 6.19 -10.40
CA VAL A 193 6.00 6.83 -11.55
C VAL A 193 7.24 7.56 -11.08
N ILE A 194 8.41 7.16 -11.57
CA ILE A 194 9.72 7.72 -11.21
C ILE A 194 10.34 8.30 -12.47
N ASP A 195 10.63 9.60 -12.45
CA ASP A 195 11.20 10.29 -13.59
C ASP A 195 12.53 9.69 -14.00
N ASN A 196 12.72 9.48 -15.30
CA ASN A 196 13.90 8.88 -15.94
C ASN A 196 14.19 7.40 -15.56
N VAL A 197 13.33 6.74 -14.78
CA VAL A 197 13.49 5.34 -14.39
C VAL A 197 12.47 4.46 -15.09
N ASN A 198 11.16 4.76 -14.94
CA ASN A 198 10.05 3.89 -15.39
C ASN A 198 8.88 4.68 -16.00
N SER A 199 9.09 5.91 -16.45
CA SER A 199 8.03 6.86 -16.87
C SER A 199 7.97 7.08 -18.39
N LEU A 200 8.75 6.36 -19.17
CA LEU A 200 8.82 6.54 -20.61
C LEU A 200 7.72 5.75 -21.35
N LYS A 201 7.45 6.11 -22.60
CA LYS A 201 6.46 5.42 -23.44
C LYS A 201 6.77 3.92 -23.59
N LYS A 202 8.04 3.55 -23.75
CA LYS A 202 8.48 2.14 -23.80
C LYS A 202 8.11 1.35 -22.54
N ASP A 203 8.10 2.02 -21.38
CA ASP A 203 7.75 1.38 -20.10
C ASP A 203 6.24 1.15 -20.02
N ALA A 204 5.42 2.07 -20.56
CA ALA A 204 3.98 1.88 -20.68
C ALA A 204 3.64 0.73 -21.64
N GLU A 205 4.35 0.59 -22.77
CA GLU A 205 4.17 -0.51 -23.72
C GLU A 205 4.53 -1.86 -23.08
N LYS A 206 5.66 -1.94 -22.35
CA LYS A 206 6.04 -3.13 -21.58
C LYS A 206 4.99 -3.48 -20.52
N LEU A 207 4.53 -2.47 -19.75
CA LEU A 207 3.52 -2.68 -18.72
C LEU A 207 2.22 -3.19 -19.31
N ALA A 208 1.73 -2.58 -20.40
CA ALA A 208 0.51 -3.01 -21.07
C ALA A 208 0.61 -4.46 -21.55
N HIS A 209 1.75 -4.84 -22.14
CA HIS A 209 2.00 -6.23 -22.56
C HIS A 209 2.01 -7.19 -21.37
N LEU A 210 2.69 -6.82 -20.28
CA LEU A 210 2.86 -7.66 -19.09
C LEU A 210 1.52 -8.00 -18.42
N ILE A 211 0.62 -7.01 -18.28
CA ILE A 211 -0.67 -7.18 -17.58
C ILE A 211 -1.82 -7.59 -18.49
N ASN A 212 -1.54 -7.77 -19.79
CA ASN A 212 -2.56 -8.14 -20.76
C ASN A 212 -3.30 -9.42 -20.35
N GLY A 213 -4.62 -9.41 -20.56
CA GLY A 213 -5.50 -10.52 -20.20
C GLY A 213 -5.79 -10.65 -18.70
N THR A 214 -5.33 -9.70 -17.86
CA THR A 214 -5.69 -9.64 -16.44
C THR A 214 -6.85 -8.64 -16.24
N ASN A 215 -7.90 -9.03 -15.51
CA ASN A 215 -8.90 -8.06 -15.04
C ASN A 215 -8.25 -7.18 -13.96
N CYS A 216 -7.73 -6.03 -14.37
CA CYS A 216 -6.93 -5.17 -13.50
C CYS A 216 -7.23 -3.69 -13.71
N HIS A 217 -6.70 -2.91 -12.79
CA HIS A 217 -6.60 -1.46 -12.83
C HIS A 217 -5.18 -1.05 -12.51
N VAL A 218 -4.65 -0.01 -13.13
CA VAL A 218 -3.34 0.55 -12.79
C VAL A 218 -3.52 1.84 -12.02
N ASN A 219 -3.00 1.89 -10.80
CA ASN A 219 -3.01 3.08 -9.97
C ASN A 219 -1.61 3.73 -10.03
N LEU A 220 -1.51 4.86 -10.70
CA LEU A 220 -0.28 5.60 -10.89
C LEU A 220 -0.05 6.52 -9.69
N ILE A 221 1.08 6.36 -9.03
CA ILE A 221 1.45 7.12 -7.84
C ILE A 221 2.62 8.03 -8.22
N PRO A 222 2.44 9.37 -8.27
CA PRO A 222 3.59 10.26 -8.27
C PRO A 222 4.43 9.97 -7.02
N VAL A 223 5.72 9.71 -7.21
CA VAL A 223 6.60 9.39 -6.07
C VAL A 223 6.72 10.61 -5.16
N ASN A 224 6.41 10.41 -3.89
CA ASN A 224 6.60 11.43 -2.88
C ASN A 224 8.08 11.48 -2.48
N SER A 225 8.60 12.69 -2.28
CA SER A 225 9.99 12.85 -1.86
C SER A 225 10.22 12.25 -0.47
N VAL A 226 11.29 11.51 -0.34
CA VAL A 226 11.80 11.00 0.94
C VAL A 226 13.20 11.59 1.10
N LYS A 227 13.48 12.24 2.23
CA LYS A 227 14.72 13.00 2.46
C LYS A 227 16.01 12.21 2.14
N GLU A 228 15.97 10.90 2.41
CA GLU A 228 17.12 10.00 2.23
C GLU A 228 17.11 9.27 0.87
N ARG A 229 16.23 9.67 -0.07
CA ARG A 229 16.04 8.98 -1.35
C ARG A 229 15.96 9.98 -2.51
N ASP A 230 16.69 9.74 -3.58
CA ASP A 230 16.77 10.63 -4.76
C ASP A 230 15.68 10.36 -5.82
N TYR A 231 14.62 9.65 -5.46
CA TYR A 231 13.51 9.39 -6.40
C TYR A 231 12.55 10.57 -6.44
N ARG A 232 12.26 11.04 -7.66
CA ARG A 232 11.38 12.18 -7.91
C ARG A 232 10.36 11.84 -8.97
N SER A 233 9.24 12.52 -8.92
CA SER A 233 8.19 12.46 -9.90
C SER A 233 7.44 13.78 -9.94
N SER A 234 7.01 14.18 -11.12
CA SER A 234 6.05 15.26 -11.28
C SER A 234 4.65 14.70 -11.54
N ARG A 235 3.62 15.46 -11.16
CA ARG A 235 2.24 15.12 -11.51
C ARG A 235 2.06 15.09 -13.04
N GLU A 236 2.78 15.95 -13.76
CA GLU A 236 2.76 16.00 -15.22
C GLU A 236 3.30 14.72 -15.84
N SER A 237 4.42 14.21 -15.32
CA SER A 237 4.99 12.92 -15.73
C SER A 237 4.01 11.77 -15.54
N ALA A 238 3.33 11.72 -14.40
CA ALA A 238 2.32 10.70 -14.12
C ALA A 238 1.10 10.81 -15.05
N LEU A 239 0.62 12.03 -15.36
CA LEU A 239 -0.47 12.24 -16.32
C LEU A 239 -0.07 11.86 -17.74
N LYS A 240 1.16 12.15 -18.15
CA LYS A 240 1.70 11.74 -19.44
C LYS A 240 1.79 10.22 -19.55
N PHE A 241 2.25 9.57 -18.49
CA PHE A 241 2.33 8.10 -18.43
C PHE A 241 0.92 7.46 -18.43
N GLN A 242 -0.04 8.08 -17.71
CA GLN A 242 -1.45 7.68 -17.77
C GLN A 242 -1.98 7.71 -19.21
N LYS A 243 -1.69 8.79 -19.95
CA LYS A 243 -2.12 8.91 -21.35
C LYS A 243 -1.55 7.77 -22.19
N TYR A 244 -0.27 7.43 -22.06
CA TYR A 244 0.32 6.31 -22.78
C TYR A 244 -0.40 4.98 -22.50
N LEU A 245 -0.73 4.70 -21.24
CA LEU A 245 -1.47 3.49 -20.87
C LEU A 245 -2.91 3.49 -21.41
N THR A 246 -3.59 4.63 -21.36
CA THR A 246 -4.96 4.78 -21.88
C THR A 246 -5.01 4.60 -23.38
N ASP A 247 -4.04 5.16 -24.12
CA ASP A 247 -3.90 4.98 -25.57
C ASP A 247 -3.66 3.50 -25.96
N LEU A 248 -3.11 2.70 -25.02
CA LEU A 248 -2.92 1.23 -25.16
C LEU A 248 -4.11 0.41 -24.62
N GLY A 249 -5.22 1.06 -24.25
CA GLY A 249 -6.42 0.40 -23.74
C GLY A 249 -6.36 -0.05 -22.28
N ILE A 250 -5.35 0.39 -21.53
CA ILE A 250 -5.19 0.05 -20.11
C ILE A 250 -5.95 1.07 -19.24
N ASN A 251 -6.80 0.57 -18.35
CA ASN A 251 -7.50 1.40 -17.37
C ASN A 251 -6.52 1.86 -16.29
N ALA A 252 -6.16 3.14 -16.31
CA ALA A 252 -5.20 3.73 -15.37
C ALA A 252 -5.71 5.06 -14.79
N THR A 253 -5.44 5.28 -13.50
CA THR A 253 -5.73 6.55 -12.83
C THR A 253 -4.49 7.08 -12.11
N VAL A 254 -4.33 8.40 -12.08
CA VAL A 254 -3.31 9.05 -11.25
C VAL A 254 -3.89 9.28 -9.87
N ARG A 255 -3.26 8.70 -8.86
CA ARG A 255 -3.65 8.83 -7.46
C ARG A 255 -3.53 10.29 -7.01
N ARG A 256 -4.55 10.75 -6.30
CA ARG A 256 -4.47 12.03 -5.59
C ARG A 256 -3.44 11.91 -4.48
N THR A 257 -2.48 12.81 -4.43
CA THR A 257 -1.54 12.92 -3.31
C THR A 257 -2.26 13.56 -2.14
N LEU A 258 -2.28 12.88 -1.00
CA LEU A 258 -2.85 13.36 0.26
C LEU A 258 -1.78 13.27 1.35
N GLY A 259 -1.78 14.24 2.28
CA GLY A 259 -0.88 14.22 3.43
C GLY A 259 0.60 14.46 3.11
N SER A 260 0.92 15.06 1.95
CA SER A 260 2.33 15.30 1.56
C SER A 260 3.04 16.31 2.46
N ASP A 261 2.31 17.27 3.00
CA ASP A 261 2.87 18.35 3.84
C ASP A 261 3.24 17.85 5.26
N ILE A 262 2.78 16.68 5.64
CA ILE A 262 2.99 16.07 6.97
C ILE A 262 3.68 14.70 6.90
N ASP A 263 4.37 14.40 5.80
CA ASP A 263 5.01 13.10 5.56
C ASP A 263 4.06 11.90 5.78
N ALA A 264 2.79 12.04 5.37
CA ALA A 264 1.75 11.03 5.50
C ALA A 264 1.39 10.35 4.17
N ALA A 265 2.01 10.75 3.07
CA ALA A 265 1.76 10.14 1.78
C ALA A 265 2.41 8.75 1.67
N CYS A 266 1.98 7.97 0.66
CA CYS A 266 2.52 6.62 0.44
C CYS A 266 4.04 6.63 0.31
N GLY A 267 4.70 5.73 1.06
CA GLY A 267 6.15 5.58 1.11
C GLY A 267 6.87 6.53 2.07
N GLN A 268 6.15 7.44 2.75
CA GLN A 268 6.76 8.40 3.68
C GLN A 268 6.68 7.98 5.16
N LEU A 269 5.84 7.01 5.50
CA LEU A 269 5.63 6.59 6.89
C LEU A 269 6.87 5.95 7.51
N ARG A 270 7.16 6.34 8.74
CA ARG A 270 8.32 5.92 9.54
C ARG A 270 7.86 5.37 10.90
N ARG A 271 8.79 4.79 11.66
CA ARG A 271 8.55 4.33 13.03
C ARG A 271 9.08 5.27 14.11
N GLU A 272 9.48 6.48 13.74
CA GLU A 272 10.13 7.42 14.66
C GLU A 272 9.15 8.43 15.22
N ALA A 273 9.22 8.69 16.53
CA ALA A 273 8.54 9.83 17.13
C ALA A 273 9.14 11.14 16.57
N ALA A 274 8.25 12.06 16.13
CA ALA A 274 8.71 13.38 15.72
C ALA A 274 9.31 14.09 16.93
N GLY A 275 10.65 14.29 16.93
CA GLY A 275 11.33 15.05 17.98
C GLY A 275 12.57 14.40 18.60
N THR A 276 13.06 13.27 18.10
CA THR A 276 14.41 12.81 18.39
C THR A 276 15.37 13.32 17.32
N GLU A 277 15.76 14.60 17.43
CA GLU A 277 17.03 15.12 16.91
C GLU A 277 18.13 14.88 17.94
#